data_d60d2a54cdc7b47106710b7b9e08d383
#
_entry.id   d60d2a54cdc7b47106710b7b9e08d383
#
_cell.length_a   1.000
_cell.length_b   1.000
_cell.length_c   1.000
_cell.angle_alpha   90.00
_cell.angle_beta   90.00
_cell.angle_gamma   90.00
#
_symmetry.space_group_name_H-M   'P 1'
#
loop_
_entity.id
_entity.type
_entity.pdbx_description
1 polymer ?
#
loop_
_entity_poly.entity_id
_entity_poly.type
_entity_poly.pdbx_seq_one_letter_code
_entity_poly.pdbx_strand_id
1 'polypeptide(L)'
;MHASARSEPPRLAHHRGSQVHLDEWVAPDIADERGYLRAGKILEWMDVVGVVAATRHCRMPVVTAAIDGMVLRDPIRVGERVAMSAAIAHTSERSLGVSVSMTHGCPDEGHRVVLDAYMSFVAVDEDGSPQPVPQFIPETPAEVTRFREGSLRRELRRKLATGTMPIPLPAPGQAADRETTLYIHELLRSFPRALRFPWDRGARPTAQGRDVSYVHTIEPVRGGKLNFHGTLYGGTLMRWIETNASLSARAYLRGEPVRLAGLHGLTFLRPIRPNRFVHIQSLVVHTTSDALTVMVNVQAEDAIEGEHEETLRAFLTYAPADPGRSPAPVTCASDDERAVFEEVEHRLGMQRMLEADAPT
;
A
#
# COMPACT_ATOMS: atom_id res chain seq x y z
N MET A 1 35.19 -31.00 5.65
CA MET A 1 34.21 -31.32 6.72
C MET A 1 33.46 -30.04 7.05
N HIS A 2 32.34 -29.78 6.37
CA HIS A 2 31.46 -28.65 6.70
C HIS A 2 30.52 -29.13 7.83
N ALA A 3 30.70 -28.55 9.01
CA ALA A 3 29.77 -28.76 10.11
C ALA A 3 28.43 -28.12 9.72
N SER A 4 27.39 -28.93 9.60
CA SER A 4 26.00 -28.51 9.45
C SER A 4 25.65 -27.66 10.68
N ALA A 5 25.47 -26.35 10.47
CA ALA A 5 24.91 -25.45 11.46
C ALA A 5 23.48 -25.94 11.75
N ARG A 6 23.28 -26.56 12.92
CA ARG A 6 21.97 -26.86 13.46
C ARG A 6 21.27 -25.50 13.64
N SER A 7 20.21 -25.28 12.89
CA SER A 7 19.34 -24.10 13.08
C SER A 7 18.82 -24.14 14.53
N GLU A 8 19.16 -23.12 15.32
CA GLU A 8 18.53 -22.93 16.63
C GLU A 8 17.00 -22.91 16.45
N PRO A 9 16.25 -23.54 17.38
CA PRO A 9 14.79 -23.49 17.32
C PRO A 9 14.31 -22.02 17.32
N PRO A 10 13.23 -21.70 16.60
CA PRO A 10 12.74 -20.33 16.52
C PRO A 10 12.48 -19.79 17.92
N ARG A 11 13.09 -18.65 18.25
CA ARG A 11 12.87 -17.97 19.53
C ARG A 11 11.40 -17.57 19.62
N LEU A 12 10.79 -17.82 20.78
CA LEU A 12 9.44 -17.37 21.07
C LEU A 12 9.51 -15.92 21.57
N ALA A 13 8.65 -15.04 21.06
CA ALA A 13 8.60 -13.64 21.48
C ALA A 13 7.18 -13.25 21.90
N HIS A 14 7.06 -12.62 23.09
CA HIS A 14 5.81 -12.09 23.59
C HIS A 14 5.46 -10.74 22.97
N HIS A 15 4.19 -10.53 22.69
CA HIS A 15 3.63 -9.35 22.02
C HIS A 15 3.88 -8.02 22.75
N ARG A 16 3.85 -7.99 24.08
CA ARG A 16 3.78 -6.75 24.88
C ARG A 16 4.90 -5.73 24.64
N GLY A 17 6.05 -6.15 24.12
CA GLY A 17 7.19 -5.27 23.81
C GLY A 17 7.22 -4.71 22.38
N SER A 18 6.36 -5.22 21.48
CA SER A 18 6.38 -4.86 20.05
C SER A 18 5.24 -3.92 19.64
N GLN A 19 4.24 -3.76 20.49
CA GLN A 19 3.15 -2.82 20.23
C GLN A 19 3.66 -1.37 20.15
N VAL A 20 3.16 -0.62 19.17
CA VAL A 20 3.55 0.77 18.91
C VAL A 20 2.32 1.66 18.96
N HIS A 21 2.46 2.79 19.63
CA HIS A 21 1.49 3.88 19.59
C HIS A 21 2.25 5.14 19.17
N LEU A 22 1.68 5.89 18.26
CA LEU A 22 2.16 7.16 17.77
C LEU A 22 1.02 8.17 17.83
N ASP A 23 1.27 9.30 18.45
CA ASP A 23 0.37 10.44 18.49
C ASP A 23 1.03 11.64 17.82
N GLU A 24 0.35 12.23 16.84
CA GLU A 24 0.86 13.36 16.07
C GLU A 24 -0.22 14.43 15.92
N TRP A 25 0.21 15.68 15.82
CA TRP A 25 -0.63 16.80 15.47
C TRP A 25 -0.44 17.16 14.01
N VAL A 26 -1.55 17.45 13.33
CA VAL A 26 -1.47 17.87 11.93
C VAL A 26 -1.02 19.33 11.87
N ALA A 27 0.26 19.51 11.60
CA ALA A 27 0.87 20.84 11.41
C ALA A 27 0.68 21.34 9.97
N PRO A 28 0.73 22.68 9.72
CA PRO A 28 0.50 23.23 8.38
C PRO A 28 1.49 22.74 7.31
N ASP A 29 2.72 22.41 7.66
CA ASP A 29 3.77 21.97 6.72
C ASP A 29 3.54 20.58 6.14
N ILE A 30 2.73 19.76 6.80
CA ILE A 30 2.32 18.42 6.32
C ILE A 30 0.92 18.40 5.70
N ALA A 31 0.26 19.56 5.62
CA ALA A 31 -1.06 19.72 5.03
C ALA A 31 -1.00 20.13 3.56
N ASP A 32 -2.10 19.90 2.85
CA ASP A 32 -2.33 20.43 1.51
C ASP A 32 -2.76 21.91 1.55
N GLU A 33 -2.98 22.51 0.38
CA GLU A 33 -3.41 23.91 0.22
C GLU A 33 -4.80 24.21 0.81
N ARG A 34 -5.57 23.17 1.17
CA ARG A 34 -6.91 23.27 1.77
C ARG A 34 -6.88 23.06 3.28
N GLY A 35 -5.68 22.81 3.85
CA GLY A 35 -5.50 22.55 5.27
C GLY A 35 -5.83 21.12 5.69
N TYR A 36 -5.78 20.15 4.78
CA TYR A 36 -5.94 18.72 5.10
C TYR A 36 -4.61 17.99 5.07
N LEU A 37 -4.45 17.02 5.98
CA LEU A 37 -3.29 16.14 6.02
C LEU A 37 -3.11 15.43 4.68
N ARG A 38 -1.90 15.54 4.11
CA ARG A 38 -1.57 14.87 2.85
C ARG A 38 -1.57 13.36 3.01
N ALA A 39 -2.23 12.66 2.10
CA ALA A 39 -2.34 11.20 2.14
C ALA A 39 -0.96 10.51 2.09
N GLY A 40 -0.01 11.05 1.32
CA GLY A 40 1.37 10.54 1.31
C GLY A 40 2.04 10.56 2.68
N LYS A 41 1.68 11.51 3.56
CA LYS A 41 2.17 11.56 4.94
C LYS A 41 1.52 10.49 5.81
N ILE A 42 0.25 10.20 5.59
CA ILE A 42 -0.45 9.07 6.23
C ILE A 42 0.27 7.75 5.90
N LEU A 43 0.55 7.51 4.62
CA LEU A 43 1.25 6.31 4.16
C LEU A 43 2.67 6.20 4.74
N GLU A 44 3.38 7.32 4.85
CA GLU A 44 4.71 7.38 5.47
C GLU A 44 4.64 7.00 6.96
N TRP A 45 3.70 7.54 7.72
CA TRP A 45 3.52 7.22 9.13
C TRP A 45 3.12 5.76 9.36
N MET A 46 2.26 5.20 8.50
CA MET A 46 1.90 3.77 8.56
C MET A 46 3.12 2.88 8.44
N ASP A 47 4.02 3.18 7.49
CA ASP A 47 5.25 2.41 7.32
C ASP A 47 6.14 2.51 8.57
N VAL A 48 6.29 3.70 9.13
CA VAL A 48 7.09 3.92 10.34
C VAL A 48 6.59 3.08 11.51
N VAL A 49 5.29 3.15 11.85
CA VAL A 49 4.75 2.38 13.00
C VAL A 49 4.81 0.87 12.74
N GLY A 50 4.58 0.45 11.50
CA GLY A 50 4.67 -0.95 11.09
C GLY A 50 6.09 -1.51 11.18
N VAL A 51 7.09 -0.78 10.65
CA VAL A 51 8.52 -1.14 10.74
C VAL A 51 8.96 -1.21 12.20
N VAL A 52 8.57 -0.24 13.03
CA VAL A 52 8.95 -0.22 14.46
C VAL A 52 8.36 -1.43 15.18
N ALA A 53 7.09 -1.77 14.95
CA ALA A 53 6.46 -2.94 15.55
C ALA A 53 7.15 -4.24 15.12
N ALA A 54 7.40 -4.40 13.82
CA ALA A 54 8.06 -5.56 13.26
C ALA A 54 9.51 -5.71 13.79
N THR A 55 10.30 -4.64 13.77
CA THR A 55 11.69 -4.63 14.27
C THR A 55 11.76 -4.92 15.77
N ARG A 56 10.86 -4.34 16.58
CA ARG A 56 10.79 -4.63 18.03
C ARG A 56 10.51 -6.09 18.31
N HIS A 57 9.70 -6.74 17.48
CA HIS A 57 9.37 -8.16 17.63
C HIS A 57 10.54 -9.06 17.27
N CYS A 58 11.12 -8.89 16.08
CA CYS A 58 12.16 -9.82 15.60
C CYS A 58 13.57 -9.44 16.03
N ARG A 59 13.81 -8.19 16.49
CA ARG A 59 15.12 -7.65 16.85
C ARG A 59 16.14 -7.73 15.69
N MET A 60 15.61 -7.68 14.50
CA MET A 60 16.34 -7.73 13.23
C MET A 60 15.82 -6.65 12.29
N PRO A 61 16.61 -6.30 11.28
CA PRO A 61 16.19 -5.52 10.16
C PRO A 61 14.95 -6.09 9.46
N VAL A 62 14.05 -5.22 9.03
CA VAL A 62 12.88 -5.61 8.24
C VAL A 62 12.70 -4.72 7.03
N VAL A 63 12.15 -5.29 5.97
CA VAL A 63 11.70 -4.56 4.78
C VAL A 63 10.19 -4.71 4.61
N THR A 64 9.54 -3.64 4.20
CA THR A 64 8.11 -3.65 3.86
C THR A 64 7.93 -4.44 2.57
N ALA A 65 7.13 -5.50 2.63
CA ALA A 65 6.89 -6.37 1.48
C ALA A 65 5.56 -6.05 0.79
N ALA A 66 4.53 -5.72 1.56
CA ALA A 66 3.24 -5.38 0.99
C ALA A 66 2.30 -4.67 1.98
N ILE A 67 1.31 -3.99 1.42
CA ILE A 67 0.18 -3.39 2.13
C ILE A 67 -1.09 -3.89 1.45
N ASP A 68 -2.09 -4.27 2.25
CA ASP A 68 -3.40 -4.63 1.73
C ASP A 68 -4.12 -3.42 1.15
N GLY A 69 -5.16 -3.68 0.34
CA GLY A 69 -6.07 -2.62 -0.08
C GLY A 69 -6.70 -1.93 1.13
N MET A 70 -6.78 -0.61 1.06
CA MET A 70 -7.34 0.21 2.11
C MET A 70 -8.18 1.35 1.55
N VAL A 71 -9.11 1.82 2.38
CA VAL A 71 -9.96 3.00 2.13
C VAL A 71 -9.60 4.05 3.17
N LEU A 72 -9.41 5.28 2.72
CA LEU A 72 -9.28 6.45 3.59
C LEU A 72 -10.68 7.07 3.75
N ARG A 73 -11.22 7.03 4.98
CA ARG A 73 -12.60 7.42 5.25
C ARG A 73 -12.74 8.93 5.36
N ASP A 74 -12.12 9.53 6.33
CA ASP A 74 -12.31 10.96 6.65
C ASP A 74 -11.05 11.80 6.36
N PRO A 75 -11.22 13.02 5.82
CA PRO A 75 -10.12 13.96 5.70
C PRO A 75 -9.77 14.54 7.08
N ILE A 76 -8.49 14.64 7.39
CA ILE A 76 -7.97 15.12 8.67
C ILE A 76 -7.46 16.56 8.49
N ARG A 77 -7.85 17.48 9.38
CA ARG A 77 -7.53 18.91 9.26
C ARG A 77 -6.29 19.29 10.08
N VAL A 78 -5.67 20.40 9.69
CA VAL A 78 -4.66 21.09 10.50
C VAL A 78 -5.23 21.38 11.90
N GLY A 79 -4.43 21.08 12.93
CA GLY A 79 -4.83 21.23 14.33
C GLY A 79 -5.53 20.01 14.93
N GLU A 80 -5.89 19.00 14.14
CA GLU A 80 -6.43 17.74 14.68
C GLU A 80 -5.29 16.82 15.14
N ARG A 81 -5.61 15.98 16.14
CA ARG A 81 -4.71 14.93 16.62
C ARG A 81 -4.98 13.63 15.89
N VAL A 82 -3.92 12.97 15.51
CA VAL A 82 -3.94 11.63 14.90
C VAL A 82 -3.28 10.66 15.86
N ALA A 83 -3.97 9.56 16.12
CA ALA A 83 -3.41 8.44 16.89
C ALA A 83 -3.29 7.22 15.98
N MET A 84 -2.09 6.64 15.95
CA MET A 84 -1.82 5.40 15.24
C MET A 84 -1.40 4.31 16.20
N SER A 85 -1.82 3.09 15.91
CA SER A 85 -1.35 1.90 16.61
C SER A 85 -0.92 0.83 15.62
N ALA A 86 0.15 0.11 15.95
CA ALA A 86 0.62 -1.04 15.19
C ALA A 86 0.92 -2.20 16.14
N ALA A 87 0.51 -3.40 15.74
CA ALA A 87 0.71 -4.61 16.52
C ALA A 87 0.96 -5.82 15.61
N ILE A 88 1.81 -6.75 16.06
CA ILE A 88 1.99 -8.02 15.36
C ILE A 88 0.66 -8.78 15.36
N ALA A 89 0.23 -9.16 14.17
CA ALA A 89 -0.96 -9.97 13.96
C ALA A 89 -0.62 -11.43 13.69
N HIS A 90 0.49 -11.69 12.98
CA HIS A 90 0.89 -13.03 12.58
C HIS A 90 2.39 -13.08 12.29
N THR A 91 2.99 -14.24 12.50
CA THR A 91 4.34 -14.54 12.03
C THR A 91 4.34 -15.81 11.20
N SER A 92 5.20 -15.85 10.20
CA SER A 92 5.57 -17.07 9.49
C SER A 92 7.05 -17.36 9.73
N GLU A 93 7.65 -18.27 8.97
CA GLU A 93 9.07 -18.58 9.14
C GLU A 93 9.99 -17.36 9.02
N ARG A 94 9.71 -16.45 8.06
CA ARG A 94 10.58 -15.30 7.71
C ARG A 94 9.83 -13.99 7.55
N SER A 95 8.52 -13.96 7.77
CA SER A 95 7.71 -12.77 7.58
C SER A 95 6.81 -12.48 8.77
N LEU A 96 6.48 -11.20 8.94
CA LEU A 96 5.60 -10.70 9.97
C LEU A 96 4.42 -9.99 9.32
N GLY A 97 3.22 -10.27 9.82
CA GLY A 97 2.02 -9.51 9.54
C GLY A 97 1.77 -8.53 10.67
N VAL A 98 1.56 -7.27 10.33
CA VAL A 98 1.31 -6.18 11.27
C VAL A 98 -0.03 -5.54 10.94
N SER A 99 -0.92 -5.47 11.93
CA SER A 99 -2.13 -4.65 11.84
C SER A 99 -1.79 -3.21 12.23
N VAL A 100 -2.21 -2.26 11.42
CA VAL A 100 -2.07 -0.83 11.66
C VAL A 100 -3.44 -0.21 11.64
N SER A 101 -3.77 0.57 12.66
CA SER A 101 -5.00 1.37 12.71
C SER A 101 -4.65 2.84 12.95
N MET A 102 -5.44 3.73 12.34
CA MET A 102 -5.34 5.16 12.51
C MET A 102 -6.68 5.74 12.86
N THR A 103 -6.71 6.58 13.88
CA THR A 103 -7.88 7.34 14.29
C THR A 103 -7.53 8.83 14.36
N HIS A 104 -8.51 9.69 14.16
CA HIS A 104 -8.38 11.12 14.43
C HIS A 104 -9.54 11.62 15.29
N GLY A 105 -9.39 12.79 15.88
CA GLY A 105 -10.46 13.43 16.64
C GLY A 105 -9.95 14.55 17.50
N CYS A 106 -10.89 15.38 17.93
CA CYS A 106 -10.70 16.33 19.01
C CYS A 106 -11.03 15.65 20.34
N PRO A 107 -10.42 16.07 21.48
CA PRO A 107 -10.68 15.48 22.79
C PRO A 107 -12.16 15.43 23.17
N ASP A 108 -12.96 16.35 22.65
CA ASP A 108 -14.37 16.54 22.99
C ASP A 108 -15.36 15.81 22.05
N GLU A 109 -14.92 15.32 20.87
CA GLU A 109 -15.80 14.75 19.83
C GLU A 109 -15.66 13.22 19.66
N GLY A 110 -14.75 12.59 20.40
CA GLY A 110 -14.44 11.18 20.26
C GLY A 110 -13.48 10.89 19.10
N HIS A 111 -13.07 9.63 18.99
CA HIS A 111 -12.13 9.17 17.96
C HIS A 111 -12.88 8.55 16.78
N ARG A 112 -12.54 8.97 15.55
CA ARG A 112 -13.03 8.37 14.31
C ARG A 112 -11.95 7.55 13.64
N VAL A 113 -12.32 6.39 13.12
CA VAL A 113 -11.38 5.53 12.38
C VAL A 113 -11.13 6.12 10.99
N VAL A 114 -9.86 6.44 10.71
CA VAL A 114 -9.41 6.92 9.39
C VAL A 114 -9.15 5.74 8.47
N LEU A 115 -8.41 4.77 8.98
CA LEU A 115 -8.06 3.56 8.25
C LEU A 115 -7.72 2.41 9.20
N ASP A 116 -7.90 1.20 8.66
CA ASP A 116 -7.33 -0.04 9.16
C ASP A 116 -6.58 -0.69 8.01
N ALA A 117 -5.35 -1.13 8.24
CA ALA A 117 -4.52 -1.75 7.23
C ALA A 117 -3.77 -2.96 7.79
N TYR A 118 -3.48 -3.91 6.92
CA TYR A 118 -2.59 -5.02 7.22
C TYR A 118 -1.33 -4.89 6.35
N MET A 119 -0.18 -4.88 7.00
CA MET A 119 1.12 -4.76 6.37
C MET A 119 1.92 -6.05 6.54
N SER A 120 2.69 -6.40 5.53
CA SER A 120 3.58 -7.55 5.57
C SER A 120 5.03 -7.09 5.53
N PHE A 121 5.84 -7.62 6.44
CA PHE A 121 7.27 -7.35 6.54
C PHE A 121 8.07 -8.65 6.41
N VAL A 122 9.28 -8.56 5.91
CA VAL A 122 10.25 -9.66 5.85
C VAL A 122 11.49 -9.24 6.63
N ALA A 123 11.93 -10.09 7.56
CA ALA A 123 13.19 -9.90 8.24
C ALA A 123 14.35 -10.23 7.29
N VAL A 124 15.38 -9.39 7.29
CA VAL A 124 16.53 -9.55 6.40
C VAL A 124 17.84 -9.35 7.16
N ASP A 125 18.94 -9.93 6.65
CA ASP A 125 20.29 -9.63 7.10
C ASP A 125 20.88 -8.40 6.37
N GLU A 126 22.16 -8.14 6.60
CA GLU A 126 22.89 -7.02 6.00
C GLU A 126 22.97 -7.11 4.46
N ASP A 127 22.91 -8.32 3.90
CA ASP A 127 22.91 -8.57 2.46
C ASP A 127 21.49 -8.48 1.85
N GLY A 128 20.46 -8.33 2.68
CA GLY A 128 19.05 -8.31 2.27
C GLY A 128 18.44 -9.70 2.10
N SER A 129 19.11 -10.75 2.60
CA SER A 129 18.58 -12.12 2.53
C SER A 129 17.57 -12.39 3.65
N PRO A 130 16.41 -13.04 3.33
CA PRO A 130 15.37 -13.30 4.32
C PRO A 130 15.83 -14.16 5.49
N GLN A 131 15.54 -13.72 6.72
CA GLN A 131 15.96 -14.36 7.98
C GLN A 131 14.75 -14.94 8.75
N PRO A 132 14.95 -16.04 9.50
CA PRO A 132 13.92 -16.58 10.39
C PRO A 132 13.52 -15.57 11.48
N VAL A 133 12.21 -15.48 11.77
CA VAL A 133 11.68 -14.57 12.80
C VAL A 133 11.20 -15.34 14.03
N PRO A 134 11.28 -14.73 15.25
CA PRO A 134 10.64 -15.27 16.43
C PRO A 134 9.15 -15.46 16.20
N GLN A 135 8.60 -16.58 16.64
CA GLN A 135 7.18 -16.86 16.44
C GLN A 135 6.33 -16.10 17.45
N PHE A 136 5.29 -15.44 16.96
CA PHE A 136 4.30 -14.74 17.77
C PHE A 136 3.39 -15.73 18.50
N ILE A 137 3.20 -15.53 19.80
CA ILE A 137 2.29 -16.31 20.65
C ILE A 137 1.11 -15.42 21.03
N PRO A 138 -0.09 -15.67 20.48
CA PRO A 138 -1.27 -14.92 20.86
C PRO A 138 -1.73 -15.29 22.29
N GLU A 139 -1.96 -14.29 23.15
CA GLU A 139 -2.34 -14.46 24.55
C GLU A 139 -3.82 -14.13 24.80
N THR A 140 -4.39 -13.23 23.99
CA THR A 140 -5.79 -12.79 24.16
C THR A 140 -6.70 -13.33 23.05
N PRO A 141 -8.03 -13.44 23.26
CA PRO A 141 -8.97 -13.85 22.23
C PRO A 141 -8.87 -13.01 20.94
N ALA A 142 -8.66 -11.70 21.06
CA ALA A 142 -8.49 -10.81 19.91
C ALA A 142 -7.20 -11.10 19.14
N GLU A 143 -6.10 -11.42 19.81
CA GLU A 143 -4.85 -11.83 19.19
C GLU A 143 -4.98 -13.18 18.50
N VAL A 144 -5.66 -14.15 19.14
CA VAL A 144 -5.94 -15.47 18.54
C VAL A 144 -6.72 -15.30 17.24
N THR A 145 -7.72 -14.42 17.21
CA THR A 145 -8.51 -14.12 16.01
C THR A 145 -7.61 -13.53 14.93
N ARG A 146 -6.84 -12.47 15.22
CA ARG A 146 -5.90 -11.85 14.25
C ARG A 146 -4.84 -12.84 13.74
N PHE A 147 -4.33 -13.71 14.62
CA PHE A 147 -3.36 -14.72 14.23
C PHE A 147 -3.94 -15.75 13.26
N ARG A 148 -5.17 -16.21 13.50
CA ARG A 148 -5.89 -17.12 12.58
C ARG A 148 -6.13 -16.46 11.22
N GLU A 149 -6.53 -15.20 11.21
CA GLU A 149 -6.69 -14.42 9.98
C GLU A 149 -5.39 -14.28 9.19
N GLY A 150 -4.28 -13.99 9.88
CA GLY A 150 -2.96 -13.94 9.27
C GLY A 150 -2.52 -15.28 8.67
N SER A 151 -2.83 -16.39 9.35
CA SER A 151 -2.59 -17.75 8.85
C SER A 151 -3.40 -18.03 7.59
N LEU A 152 -4.69 -17.67 7.60
CA LEU A 152 -5.58 -17.82 6.45
C LEU A 152 -5.13 -16.96 5.25
N ARG A 153 -4.74 -15.70 5.47
CA ARG A 153 -4.14 -14.83 4.44
C ARG A 153 -2.94 -15.50 3.76
N ARG A 154 -2.05 -16.11 4.55
CA ARG A 154 -0.89 -16.83 4.01
C ARG A 154 -1.30 -18.03 3.16
N GLU A 155 -2.30 -18.78 3.58
CA GLU A 155 -2.84 -19.91 2.83
C GLU A 155 -3.46 -19.46 1.50
N LEU A 156 -4.31 -18.43 1.54
CA LEU A 156 -4.95 -17.85 0.36
C LEU A 156 -3.91 -17.35 -0.65
N ARG A 157 -2.87 -16.66 -0.18
CA ARG A 157 -1.76 -16.20 -1.03
C ARG A 157 -1.04 -17.35 -1.72
N ARG A 158 -0.82 -18.46 -1.01
CA ARG A 158 -0.22 -19.67 -1.59
C ARG A 158 -1.14 -20.28 -2.65
N LYS A 159 -2.45 -20.35 -2.39
CA LYS A 159 -3.45 -20.84 -3.36
C LYS A 159 -3.47 -19.97 -4.63
N LEU A 160 -3.44 -18.64 -4.47
CA LEU A 160 -3.34 -17.70 -5.60
C LEU A 160 -2.06 -17.89 -6.42
N ALA A 161 -0.93 -18.06 -5.76
CA ALA A 161 0.36 -18.25 -6.44
C ALA A 161 0.44 -19.56 -7.23
N THR A 162 -0.28 -20.60 -6.80
CA THR A 162 -0.33 -21.92 -7.47
C THR A 162 -1.48 -22.05 -8.47
N GLY A 163 -2.31 -21.02 -8.62
CA GLY A 163 -3.50 -21.08 -9.50
C GLY A 163 -4.59 -22.05 -9.02
N THR A 164 -4.53 -22.47 -7.74
CA THR A 164 -5.48 -23.43 -7.16
C THR A 164 -6.75 -22.68 -6.76
N MET A 165 -7.83 -22.96 -7.45
CA MET A 165 -9.23 -22.53 -7.29
C MET A 165 -9.48 -21.16 -6.62
N PRO A 166 -10.03 -20.20 -7.36
CA PRO A 166 -10.55 -18.97 -6.78
C PRO A 166 -11.74 -19.28 -5.86
N ILE A 167 -11.81 -18.62 -4.71
CA ILE A 167 -13.03 -18.53 -3.91
C ILE A 167 -14.04 -17.72 -4.75
N PRO A 168 -15.26 -18.21 -4.99
CA PRO A 168 -16.25 -17.45 -5.73
C PRO A 168 -16.57 -16.16 -4.97
N LEU A 169 -16.48 -15.02 -5.66
CA LEU A 169 -16.88 -13.75 -5.07
C LEU A 169 -18.42 -13.69 -4.94
N PRO A 170 -18.94 -13.08 -3.87
CA PRO A 170 -20.36 -12.88 -3.69
C PRO A 170 -20.93 -12.01 -4.81
N ALA A 171 -22.23 -12.16 -5.09
CA ALA A 171 -22.91 -11.29 -6.04
C ALA A 171 -22.91 -9.83 -5.55
N PRO A 172 -22.97 -8.84 -6.45
CA PRO A 172 -23.05 -7.44 -6.06
C PRO A 172 -24.18 -7.19 -5.05
N GLY A 173 -23.85 -6.55 -3.93
CA GLY A 173 -24.80 -6.27 -2.84
C GLY A 173 -24.98 -7.40 -1.81
N GLN A 174 -24.26 -8.51 -1.93
CA GLN A 174 -24.14 -9.53 -0.90
C GLN A 174 -22.92 -9.25 -0.03
N ALA A 175 -23.07 -9.39 1.29
CA ALA A 175 -21.96 -9.29 2.23
C ALA A 175 -20.97 -10.47 2.00
N ALA A 176 -19.68 -10.17 2.07
CA ALA A 176 -18.63 -11.18 2.03
C ALA A 176 -18.49 -11.83 3.41
N ASP A 177 -18.28 -13.13 3.48
CA ASP A 177 -17.83 -13.72 4.74
C ASP A 177 -16.36 -13.38 5.01
N ARG A 178 -15.89 -13.69 6.21
CA ARG A 178 -14.52 -13.31 6.63
C ARG A 178 -13.43 -13.93 5.73
N GLU A 179 -13.60 -15.15 5.26
CA GLU A 179 -12.64 -15.80 4.36
C GLU A 179 -12.61 -15.09 3.00
N THR A 180 -13.77 -14.78 2.46
CA THR A 180 -13.91 -14.01 1.20
C THR A 180 -13.33 -12.60 1.34
N THR A 181 -13.56 -11.92 2.46
CA THR A 181 -12.95 -10.61 2.76
C THR A 181 -11.42 -10.69 2.70
N LEU A 182 -10.83 -11.67 3.37
CA LEU A 182 -9.37 -11.87 3.35
C LEU A 182 -8.86 -12.25 1.95
N TYR A 183 -9.62 -13.04 1.21
CA TYR A 183 -9.30 -13.40 -0.17
C TYR A 183 -9.30 -12.18 -1.10
N ILE A 184 -10.27 -11.28 -0.97
CA ILE A 184 -10.33 -10.02 -1.70
C ILE A 184 -9.07 -9.18 -1.42
N HIS A 185 -8.63 -9.07 -0.17
CA HIS A 185 -7.40 -8.35 0.16
C HIS A 185 -6.16 -8.95 -0.54
N GLU A 186 -6.04 -10.28 -0.60
CA GLU A 186 -4.93 -10.94 -1.29
C GLU A 186 -5.01 -10.76 -2.82
N LEU A 187 -6.21 -10.74 -3.40
CA LEU A 187 -6.41 -10.41 -4.82
C LEU A 187 -5.99 -8.97 -5.13
N LEU A 188 -6.43 -8.01 -4.30
CA LEU A 188 -6.10 -6.60 -4.47
C LEU A 188 -4.59 -6.31 -4.35
N ARG A 189 -3.85 -7.10 -3.59
CA ARG A 189 -2.38 -6.99 -3.51
C ARG A 189 -1.67 -7.48 -4.77
N SER A 190 -2.25 -8.47 -5.45
CA SER A 190 -1.64 -9.02 -6.66
C SER A 190 -1.84 -8.07 -7.83
N PHE A 191 -0.82 -7.93 -8.68
CA PHE A 191 -0.93 -7.19 -9.92
C PHE A 191 -0.89 -8.18 -11.10
N PRO A 192 -1.90 -8.18 -12.00
CA PRO A 192 -1.91 -9.10 -13.11
C PRO A 192 -0.70 -8.89 -14.03
N ARG A 193 0.13 -9.92 -14.19
CA ARG A 193 1.35 -9.86 -15.03
C ARG A 193 1.05 -9.64 -16.51
N ALA A 194 -0.17 -9.96 -16.94
CA ALA A 194 -0.60 -9.81 -18.32
C ALA A 194 -0.93 -8.36 -18.70
N LEU A 195 -1.18 -7.48 -17.72
CA LEU A 195 -1.49 -6.09 -18.00
C LEU A 195 -0.30 -5.38 -18.62
N ARG A 196 -0.52 -4.76 -19.77
CA ARG A 196 0.44 -3.94 -20.50
C ARG A 196 0.12 -2.46 -20.30
N PHE A 197 1.15 -1.66 -20.23
CA PHE A 197 1.04 -0.22 -20.04
C PHE A 197 1.47 0.52 -21.31
N PRO A 198 0.97 1.72 -21.59
CA PRO A 198 1.38 2.51 -22.73
C PRO A 198 2.91 2.70 -22.82
N TRP A 199 3.56 2.88 -21.67
CA TRP A 199 5.01 3.06 -21.59
C TRP A 199 5.83 1.75 -21.72
N ASP A 200 5.25 0.57 -21.51
CA ASP A 200 5.92 -0.72 -21.72
C ASP A 200 6.32 -0.93 -23.18
N ARG A 201 5.72 -0.19 -24.10
CA ARG A 201 6.03 -0.19 -25.54
C ARG A 201 6.95 0.95 -25.97
N GLY A 202 7.51 1.71 -25.01
CA GLY A 202 8.34 2.88 -25.30
C GLY A 202 7.57 4.08 -25.90
N ALA A 203 6.25 3.97 -26.03
CA ALA A 203 5.41 5.07 -26.46
C ALA A 203 5.24 6.07 -25.29
N ARG A 204 5.71 7.31 -25.49
CA ARG A 204 5.30 8.40 -24.62
C ARG A 204 3.87 8.75 -24.95
N PRO A 205 2.95 8.81 -23.97
CA PRO A 205 1.62 9.33 -24.22
C PRO A 205 1.72 10.73 -24.83
N THR A 206 0.94 10.97 -25.88
CA THR A 206 0.90 12.27 -26.53
C THR A 206 -0.09 13.18 -25.81
N ALA A 207 0.15 14.49 -25.78
CA ALA A 207 -0.54 15.47 -24.95
C ALA A 207 -2.01 15.78 -25.36
N GLN A 208 -2.79 14.76 -25.77
CA GLN A 208 -4.19 14.90 -26.15
C GLN A 208 -5.08 13.91 -25.37
N GLY A 209 -6.21 14.36 -24.89
CA GLY A 209 -7.18 13.56 -24.18
C GLY A 209 -6.67 13.07 -22.80
N ARG A 210 -6.69 11.76 -22.56
CA ARG A 210 -6.23 11.11 -21.32
C ARG A 210 -4.75 11.36 -21.03
N ASP A 211 -3.95 11.51 -22.05
CA ASP A 211 -2.49 11.67 -21.95
C ASP A 211 -2.08 12.96 -21.22
N VAL A 212 -2.99 13.90 -21.07
CA VAL A 212 -2.81 15.09 -20.22
C VAL A 212 -2.53 14.73 -18.76
N SER A 213 -2.95 13.56 -18.32
CA SER A 213 -2.74 13.06 -16.95
C SER A 213 -1.44 12.27 -16.77
N TYR A 214 -0.67 12.04 -17.83
CA TYR A 214 0.61 11.35 -17.69
C TYR A 214 1.61 12.22 -16.93
N VAL A 215 2.10 11.68 -15.81
CA VAL A 215 3.12 12.32 -14.99
C VAL A 215 4.29 11.36 -14.83
N HIS A 216 5.51 11.86 -15.07
CA HIS A 216 6.74 11.12 -14.84
C HIS A 216 7.67 11.97 -13.97
N THR A 217 8.02 11.45 -12.81
CA THR A 217 9.03 12.05 -11.92
C THR A 217 10.20 11.12 -11.74
N ILE A 218 11.37 11.70 -11.50
CA ILE A 218 12.62 10.96 -11.23
C ILE A 218 13.17 11.45 -9.91
N GLU A 219 13.33 10.53 -8.97
CA GLU A 219 13.81 10.80 -7.62
C GLU A 219 15.16 10.10 -7.36
N PRO A 220 16.24 10.84 -7.08
CA PRO A 220 17.51 10.23 -6.71
C PRO A 220 17.47 9.66 -5.29
N VAL A 221 17.95 8.43 -5.13
CA VAL A 221 18.08 7.78 -3.82
C VAL A 221 19.36 8.26 -3.13
N ARG A 222 19.22 9.16 -2.16
CA ARG A 222 20.31 9.74 -1.39
C ARG A 222 20.30 9.27 0.07
N GLY A 223 21.43 9.40 0.78
CA GLY A 223 21.65 8.87 2.12
C GLY A 223 20.56 9.19 3.16
N GLY A 224 20.02 10.41 3.17
CA GLY A 224 18.95 10.80 4.11
C GLY A 224 17.58 10.14 3.86
N LYS A 225 17.43 9.37 2.79
CA LYS A 225 16.21 8.65 2.43
C LYS A 225 16.34 7.13 2.62
N LEU A 226 17.51 6.68 3.07
CA LEU A 226 17.80 5.27 3.32
C LEU A 226 17.40 4.87 4.73
N ASN A 227 16.89 3.66 4.85
CA ASN A 227 16.74 2.99 6.14
C ASN A 227 18.13 2.53 6.66
N PHE A 228 18.18 2.00 7.85
CA PHE A 228 19.44 1.52 8.45
C PHE A 228 20.05 0.27 7.77
N HIS A 229 19.35 -0.33 6.78
CA HIS A 229 19.88 -1.37 5.88
C HIS A 229 20.46 -0.81 4.59
N GLY A 230 20.48 0.51 4.42
CA GLY A 230 20.97 1.12 3.21
C GLY A 230 20.03 0.98 2.01
N THR A 231 18.75 0.70 2.21
CA THR A 231 17.73 0.71 1.14
C THR A 231 16.75 1.86 1.35
N LEU A 232 16.07 2.28 0.27
CA LEU A 232 15.05 3.33 0.34
C LEU A 232 13.93 2.93 1.31
N TYR A 233 13.55 3.85 2.21
CA TYR A 233 12.39 3.66 3.09
C TYR A 233 11.11 3.45 2.29
N GLY A 234 10.31 2.41 2.66
CA GLY A 234 9.01 2.14 2.03
C GLY A 234 8.05 3.32 2.15
N GLY A 235 7.97 3.94 3.32
CA GLY A 235 7.15 5.13 3.56
C GLY A 235 7.55 6.32 2.69
N THR A 236 8.84 6.53 2.44
CA THR A 236 9.33 7.57 1.52
C THR A 236 8.87 7.28 0.09
N LEU A 237 8.99 6.02 -0.37
CA LEU A 237 8.54 5.62 -1.69
C LEU A 237 7.03 5.79 -1.84
N MET A 238 6.24 5.37 -0.85
CA MET A 238 4.79 5.54 -0.86
C MET A 238 4.36 7.00 -0.92
N ARG A 239 5.04 7.89 -0.20
CA ARG A 239 4.81 9.33 -0.27
C ARG A 239 5.10 9.89 -1.67
N TRP A 240 6.17 9.46 -2.32
CA TRP A 240 6.46 9.86 -3.70
C TRP A 240 5.44 9.35 -4.69
N ILE A 241 5.02 8.09 -4.56
CA ILE A 241 3.97 7.48 -5.38
C ILE A 241 2.67 8.27 -5.26
N GLU A 242 2.24 8.57 -4.04
CA GLU A 242 1.02 9.33 -3.79
C GLU A 242 1.11 10.74 -4.37
N THR A 243 2.23 11.43 -4.16
CA THR A 243 2.45 12.77 -4.72
C THR A 243 2.39 12.74 -6.25
N ASN A 244 3.06 11.79 -6.91
CA ASN A 244 3.05 11.67 -8.37
C ASN A 244 1.64 11.33 -8.89
N ALA A 245 0.94 10.38 -8.24
CA ALA A 245 -0.42 9.99 -8.62
C ALA A 245 -1.44 11.13 -8.42
N SER A 246 -1.31 11.91 -7.33
CA SER A 246 -2.19 13.07 -7.10
C SER A 246 -2.00 14.16 -8.15
N LEU A 247 -0.77 14.37 -8.62
CA LEU A 247 -0.49 15.27 -9.74
C LEU A 247 -1.15 14.79 -11.04
N SER A 248 -1.11 13.49 -11.33
CA SER A 248 -1.79 12.86 -12.47
C SER A 248 -3.31 13.07 -12.37
N ALA A 249 -3.90 12.82 -11.21
CA ALA A 249 -5.32 13.03 -10.95
C ALA A 249 -5.73 14.49 -11.14
N ARG A 250 -4.95 15.42 -10.58
CA ARG A 250 -5.19 16.88 -10.71
C ARG A 250 -5.03 17.36 -12.16
N ALA A 251 -4.05 16.86 -12.89
CA ALA A 251 -3.87 17.20 -14.30
C ALA A 251 -5.10 16.79 -15.13
N TYR A 252 -5.65 15.61 -14.87
CA TYR A 252 -6.88 15.14 -15.51
C TYR A 252 -8.09 16.04 -15.20
N LEU A 253 -8.20 16.52 -13.98
CA LEU A 253 -9.23 17.43 -13.51
C LEU A 253 -8.90 18.92 -13.74
N ARG A 254 -7.89 19.21 -14.58
CA ARG A 254 -7.48 20.58 -14.94
C ARG A 254 -7.10 21.45 -13.74
N GLY A 255 -6.38 20.87 -12.78
CA GLY A 255 -5.86 21.56 -11.61
C GLY A 255 -6.74 21.50 -10.36
N GLU A 256 -7.95 20.94 -10.47
CA GLU A 256 -8.82 20.77 -9.30
C GLU A 256 -8.16 19.91 -8.22
N PRO A 257 -8.29 20.27 -6.94
CA PRO A 257 -7.79 19.46 -5.84
C PRO A 257 -8.47 18.10 -5.76
N VAL A 258 -7.73 17.11 -5.33
CA VAL A 258 -8.21 15.73 -5.16
C VAL A 258 -7.95 15.24 -3.75
N ARG A 259 -8.69 14.21 -3.33
CA ARG A 259 -8.53 13.50 -2.08
C ARG A 259 -8.30 12.01 -2.40
N LEU A 260 -7.25 11.41 -1.83
CA LEU A 260 -7.07 9.96 -1.91
C LEU A 260 -8.25 9.29 -1.18
N ALA A 261 -9.00 8.49 -1.91
CA ALA A 261 -10.13 7.72 -1.40
C ALA A 261 -9.73 6.27 -1.08
N GLY A 262 -8.81 5.69 -1.86
CA GLY A 262 -8.38 4.31 -1.65
C GLY A 262 -7.07 3.95 -2.33
N LEU A 263 -6.43 2.93 -1.78
CA LEU A 263 -5.29 2.21 -2.35
C LEU A 263 -5.72 0.76 -2.58
N HIS A 264 -5.53 0.23 -3.78
CA HIS A 264 -5.98 -1.12 -4.14
C HIS A 264 -5.01 -2.24 -3.73
N GLY A 265 -4.18 -1.98 -2.74
CA GLY A 265 -3.09 -2.86 -2.34
C GLY A 265 -1.78 -2.50 -3.06
N LEU A 266 -0.67 -2.84 -2.40
CA LEU A 266 0.66 -2.48 -2.86
C LEU A 266 1.62 -3.61 -2.50
N THR A 267 2.43 -4.03 -3.47
CA THR A 267 3.47 -5.04 -3.26
C THR A 267 4.81 -4.51 -3.74
N PHE A 268 5.78 -4.49 -2.85
CA PHE A 268 7.16 -4.19 -3.18
C PHE A 268 7.81 -5.44 -3.76
N LEU A 269 8.22 -5.38 -5.01
CA LEU A 269 8.83 -6.51 -5.71
C LEU A 269 10.30 -6.67 -5.32
N ARG A 270 11.00 -5.54 -5.10
CA ARG A 270 12.43 -5.50 -4.80
C ARG A 270 12.81 -4.29 -3.96
N PRO A 271 13.83 -4.40 -3.08
CA PRO A 271 14.37 -3.26 -2.34
C PRO A 271 15.15 -2.33 -3.29
N ILE A 272 14.98 -1.02 -3.14
CA ILE A 272 15.70 -0.02 -3.92
C ILE A 272 16.97 0.38 -3.17
N ARG A 273 18.12 0.15 -3.80
CA ARG A 273 19.46 0.43 -3.25
C ARG A 273 19.87 1.90 -3.45
N PRO A 274 20.89 2.41 -2.74
CA PRO A 274 21.46 3.74 -3.00
C PRO A 274 22.04 3.82 -4.42
N ASN A 275 22.26 5.04 -4.90
CA ASN A 275 22.78 5.35 -6.24
C ASN A 275 21.87 4.88 -7.38
N ARG A 276 20.58 4.75 -7.11
CA ARG A 276 19.53 4.51 -8.10
C ARG A 276 18.74 5.78 -8.35
N PHE A 277 18.18 5.91 -9.56
CA PHE A 277 17.11 6.85 -9.87
C PHE A 277 15.78 6.11 -9.83
N VAL A 278 14.82 6.65 -9.08
CA VAL A 278 13.47 6.08 -9.00
C VAL A 278 12.58 6.82 -9.98
N HIS A 279 12.20 6.13 -11.04
CA HIS A 279 11.24 6.61 -12.02
C HIS A 279 9.83 6.25 -11.55
N ILE A 280 8.97 7.25 -11.40
CA ILE A 280 7.57 7.09 -11.02
C ILE A 280 6.74 7.63 -12.16
N GLN A 281 5.99 6.75 -12.80
CA GLN A 281 5.12 7.08 -13.93
C GLN A 281 3.68 6.82 -13.52
N SER A 282 2.79 7.77 -13.79
CA SER A 282 1.37 7.64 -13.49
C SER A 282 0.47 8.17 -14.60
N LEU A 283 -0.72 7.60 -14.67
CA LEU A 283 -1.74 7.92 -15.66
C LEU A 283 -3.12 7.60 -15.11
N VAL A 284 -4.11 8.45 -15.37
CA VAL A 284 -5.52 8.13 -15.09
C VAL A 284 -5.98 7.04 -16.06
N VAL A 285 -6.48 5.94 -15.53
CA VAL A 285 -6.88 4.77 -16.31
C VAL A 285 -8.35 4.42 -16.22
N HIS A 286 -9.06 4.97 -15.22
CA HIS A 286 -10.47 4.72 -15.00
C HIS A 286 -11.15 5.92 -14.34
N THR A 287 -12.44 6.13 -14.62
CA THR A 287 -13.28 7.16 -13.99
C THR A 287 -14.67 6.63 -13.69
N THR A 288 -15.23 7.06 -12.57
CA THR A 288 -16.65 6.96 -12.22
C THR A 288 -17.28 8.35 -12.20
N SER A 289 -18.53 8.47 -11.80
CA SER A 289 -19.22 9.77 -11.63
C SER A 289 -18.57 10.65 -10.55
N ASP A 290 -17.91 10.05 -9.57
CA ASP A 290 -17.43 10.68 -8.33
C ASP A 290 -15.95 10.41 -8.01
N ALA A 291 -15.27 9.60 -8.82
CA ALA A 291 -13.88 9.23 -8.58
C ALA A 291 -13.11 8.98 -9.88
N LEU A 292 -11.80 8.97 -9.77
CA LEU A 292 -10.88 8.54 -10.82
C LEU A 292 -9.76 7.67 -10.24
N THR A 293 -9.33 6.68 -11.01
CA THR A 293 -8.25 5.78 -10.60
C THR A 293 -7.00 6.02 -11.44
N VAL A 294 -5.91 6.22 -10.72
CA VAL A 294 -4.57 6.42 -11.28
C VAL A 294 -3.78 5.12 -11.13
N MET A 295 -3.19 4.69 -12.21
CA MET A 295 -2.21 3.62 -12.24
C MET A 295 -0.82 4.21 -12.09
N VAL A 296 -0.01 3.57 -11.26
CA VAL A 296 1.38 3.95 -11.00
C VAL A 296 2.31 2.79 -11.30
N ASN A 297 3.39 3.07 -12.01
CA ASN A 297 4.51 2.18 -12.22
C ASN A 297 5.79 2.80 -11.65
N VAL A 298 6.56 2.00 -10.94
CA VAL A 298 7.83 2.42 -10.35
C VAL A 298 8.95 1.53 -10.83
N GLN A 299 10.00 2.16 -11.36
CA GLN A 299 11.22 1.50 -11.80
C GLN A 299 12.43 2.12 -11.09
N ALA A 300 13.40 1.31 -10.74
CA ALA A 300 14.71 1.75 -10.29
C ALA A 300 15.73 1.63 -11.43
N GLU A 301 16.34 2.73 -11.81
CA GLU A 301 17.42 2.78 -12.80
C GLU A 301 18.77 2.76 -12.11
N ASP A 302 19.68 1.91 -12.55
CA ASP A 302 21.10 2.00 -12.18
C ASP A 302 21.71 3.27 -12.80
N ALA A 303 22.22 4.17 -11.94
CA ALA A 303 22.73 5.45 -12.40
C ALA A 303 23.96 5.36 -13.31
N ILE A 304 24.65 4.21 -13.35
CA ILE A 304 25.89 3.99 -14.12
C ILE A 304 25.62 3.08 -15.32
N GLU A 305 24.90 1.98 -15.10
CA GLU A 305 24.67 0.96 -16.13
C GLU A 305 23.44 1.28 -16.99
N GLY A 306 22.54 2.14 -16.50
CA GLY A 306 21.30 2.52 -17.19
C GLY A 306 20.25 1.39 -17.22
N GLU A 307 20.46 0.32 -16.47
CA GLU A 307 19.52 -0.78 -16.39
C GLU A 307 18.30 -0.39 -15.54
N HIS A 308 17.10 -0.71 -16.04
CA HIS A 308 15.83 -0.45 -15.36
C HIS A 308 15.27 -1.73 -14.77
N GLU A 309 14.87 -1.67 -13.50
CA GLU A 309 14.26 -2.76 -12.78
C GLU A 309 12.89 -2.34 -12.22
N GLU A 310 11.85 -3.08 -12.55
CA GLU A 310 10.52 -2.84 -11.97
C GLU A 310 10.52 -3.15 -10.49
N THR A 311 10.09 -2.17 -9.69
CA THR A 311 10.05 -2.28 -8.23
C THR A 311 8.65 -2.32 -7.65
N LEU A 312 7.66 -1.72 -8.34
CA LEU A 312 6.30 -1.64 -7.83
C LEU A 312 5.31 -1.21 -8.92
N ARG A 313 4.08 -1.75 -8.86
CA ARG A 313 2.88 -1.23 -9.54
C ARG A 313 1.75 -1.06 -8.53
N ALA A 314 0.94 -0.01 -8.71
CA ALA A 314 -0.20 0.27 -7.83
C ALA A 314 -1.34 0.96 -8.55
N PHE A 315 -2.55 0.86 -7.98
CA PHE A 315 -3.70 1.68 -8.32
C PHE A 315 -4.11 2.51 -7.10
N LEU A 316 -4.32 3.80 -7.33
CA LEU A 316 -4.80 4.75 -6.33
C LEU A 316 -6.07 5.41 -6.85
N THR A 317 -7.12 5.40 -6.03
CA THR A 317 -8.39 6.06 -6.38
C THR A 317 -8.51 7.38 -5.65
N TYR A 318 -8.84 8.42 -6.41
CA TYR A 318 -9.03 9.77 -5.92
C TYR A 318 -10.46 10.24 -6.16
N ALA A 319 -11.03 10.94 -5.20
CA ALA A 319 -12.24 11.70 -5.36
C ALA A 319 -11.90 13.19 -5.61
N PRO A 320 -12.62 13.91 -6.51
CA PRO A 320 -12.54 15.36 -6.57
C PRO A 320 -12.81 15.96 -5.19
N ALA A 321 -12.14 17.04 -4.86
CA ALA A 321 -12.36 17.73 -3.60
C ALA A 321 -13.72 18.42 -3.52
N ASP A 322 -14.23 18.87 -4.66
CA ASP A 322 -15.60 19.35 -4.82
C ASP A 322 -16.52 18.17 -5.20
N PRO A 323 -17.49 17.78 -4.35
CA PRO A 323 -18.41 16.69 -4.63
C PRO A 323 -19.31 16.92 -5.85
N GLY A 324 -19.47 18.17 -6.28
CA GLY A 324 -20.22 18.52 -7.49
C GLY A 324 -19.45 18.30 -8.80
N ARG A 325 -18.16 17.97 -8.71
CA ARG A 325 -17.29 17.79 -9.86
C ARG A 325 -17.23 16.33 -10.28
N SER A 326 -17.74 16.02 -11.47
CA SER A 326 -17.60 14.68 -12.07
C SER A 326 -16.40 14.63 -13.03
N PRO A 327 -15.52 13.63 -12.91
CA PRO A 327 -14.48 13.40 -13.90
C PRO A 327 -15.06 13.08 -15.27
N ALA A 328 -14.45 13.59 -16.34
CA ALA A 328 -14.81 13.18 -17.70
C ALA A 328 -14.54 11.68 -17.88
N PRO A 329 -15.37 10.92 -18.63
CA PRO A 329 -15.15 9.50 -18.87
C PRO A 329 -13.80 9.23 -19.56
N VAL A 330 -13.06 8.23 -19.09
CA VAL A 330 -11.89 7.69 -19.78
C VAL A 330 -12.35 6.90 -21.00
N THR A 331 -11.74 7.16 -22.15
CA THR A 331 -11.94 6.38 -23.38
C THR A 331 -10.73 5.52 -23.64
N CYS A 332 -10.93 4.22 -23.91
CA CYS A 332 -9.87 3.28 -24.22
C CYS A 332 -9.61 3.30 -25.75
N ALA A 333 -8.36 3.56 -26.15
CA ALA A 333 -7.96 3.59 -27.54
C ALA A 333 -7.32 2.25 -28.04
N SER A 334 -7.04 1.33 -27.12
CA SER A 334 -6.44 0.02 -27.42
C SER A 334 -7.02 -1.08 -26.53
N ASP A 335 -6.78 -2.34 -26.92
CA ASP A 335 -7.19 -3.52 -26.13
C ASP A 335 -6.42 -3.59 -24.79
N ASP A 336 -5.14 -3.19 -24.77
CA ASP A 336 -4.37 -3.11 -23.54
C ASP A 336 -4.99 -2.11 -22.55
N GLU A 337 -5.43 -0.96 -23.04
CA GLU A 337 -6.10 0.05 -22.21
C GLU A 337 -7.45 -0.43 -21.70
N ARG A 338 -8.18 -1.16 -22.54
CA ARG A 338 -9.45 -1.79 -22.15
C ARG A 338 -9.22 -2.83 -21.05
N ALA A 339 -8.18 -3.67 -21.18
CA ALA A 339 -7.83 -4.66 -20.16
C ALA A 339 -7.49 -4.01 -18.81
N VAL A 340 -6.78 -2.88 -18.81
CA VAL A 340 -6.50 -2.11 -17.59
C VAL A 340 -7.78 -1.51 -17.00
N PHE A 341 -8.65 -0.96 -17.83
CA PHE A 341 -9.92 -0.40 -17.40
C PHE A 341 -10.81 -1.47 -16.73
N GLU A 342 -10.97 -2.63 -17.35
CA GLU A 342 -11.75 -3.78 -16.83
C GLU A 342 -11.17 -4.31 -15.51
N GLU A 343 -9.85 -4.39 -15.40
CA GLU A 343 -9.18 -4.77 -14.15
C GLU A 343 -9.48 -3.78 -13.02
N VAL A 344 -9.47 -2.47 -13.31
CA VAL A 344 -9.80 -1.46 -12.30
C VAL A 344 -11.26 -1.54 -11.90
N GLU A 345 -12.19 -1.74 -12.84
CA GLU A 345 -13.61 -1.97 -12.53
C GLU A 345 -13.80 -3.16 -11.57
N HIS A 346 -13.10 -4.27 -11.85
CA HIS A 346 -13.14 -5.45 -11.00
C HIS A 346 -12.61 -5.15 -9.59
N ARG A 347 -11.50 -4.40 -9.47
CA ARG A 347 -10.92 -3.97 -8.18
C ARG A 347 -11.83 -3.05 -7.40
N LEU A 348 -12.45 -2.08 -8.05
CA LEU A 348 -13.42 -1.18 -7.41
C LEU A 348 -14.65 -1.96 -6.91
N GLY A 349 -15.10 -2.97 -7.66
CA GLY A 349 -16.13 -3.90 -7.21
C GLY A 349 -15.73 -4.62 -5.91
N MET A 350 -14.52 -5.16 -5.87
CA MET A 350 -13.97 -5.81 -4.67
C MET A 350 -13.82 -4.84 -3.48
N GLN A 351 -13.36 -3.61 -3.69
CA GLN A 351 -13.26 -2.62 -2.61
C GLN A 351 -14.63 -2.26 -2.02
N ARG A 352 -15.65 -2.09 -2.86
CA ARG A 352 -17.02 -1.83 -2.39
C ARG A 352 -17.57 -2.97 -1.51
N MET A 353 -17.19 -4.22 -1.79
CA MET A 353 -17.55 -5.35 -0.91
C MET A 353 -16.88 -5.22 0.47
N LEU A 354 -15.62 -4.77 0.53
CA LEU A 354 -14.92 -4.53 1.80
C LEU A 354 -15.51 -3.36 2.59
N GLU A 355 -16.01 -2.33 1.92
CA GLU A 355 -16.66 -1.18 2.57
C GLU A 355 -18.01 -1.54 3.19
N ALA A 356 -18.79 -2.40 2.52
CA ALA A 356 -20.09 -2.84 3.01
C ALA A 356 -20.00 -3.68 4.30
N ASP A 357 -18.87 -4.33 4.55
CA ASP A 357 -18.62 -5.16 5.74
C ASP A 357 -17.96 -4.37 6.90
N ALA A 358 -17.59 -3.09 6.69
CA ALA A 358 -16.98 -2.30 7.74
C ALA A 358 -18.02 -1.95 8.82
N PRO A 359 -17.75 -2.20 10.11
CA PRO A 359 -18.66 -1.79 11.18
C PRO A 359 -18.80 -0.26 11.15
N THR A 360 -20.06 0.19 11.17
CA THR A 360 -20.47 1.61 11.25
C THR A 360 -20.03 2.26 12.56
#